data_6400ff4e187f352ab8d5283c3e3a5bc9
#
_entry.id   6400ff4e187f352ab8d5283c3e3a5bc9
#
_cell.length_a   1.000
_cell.length_b   1.000
_cell.length_c   1.000
_cell.angle_alpha   90.00
_cell.angle_beta   90.00
_cell.angle_gamma   90.00
#
_symmetry.space_group_name_H-M   'P 1'
#
loop_
_entity.id
_entity.type
_entity.pdbx_description
1 polymer ?
#
loop_
_entity_poly.entity_id
_entity_poly.type
_entity_poly.pdbx_seq_one_letter_code
_entity_poly.pdbx_strand_id
1 'polypeptide(L)'
;MWARTLQHHTRNGQSRRLLGSWANLDVTKMSGANPAQAYNLVNGKWHLPAKSKTIPDPYNGEEFVKIPDPQSNEVSDYIKSLQAVPKSGVHNPLKRPERYNLYGDVCSRAAIELRKPEVADFFAKLIQRFSPKSYPQALAEAKITQRFLENFSGDSVRFAARSFGQSGDHPGQQSNGYRWPFGPVGLITPFNFPLEIPALQVMGALFMGNKPLLHVDHRVSLVIEMFVRMLHHCGMPVDDVDLIHGNGKVVGEILQKANVRSTLFTGSAKVAETLAVQLRGKVFLEDAGFDWKVLGPDVSNLEYVAWVCDQDAYACSGQKCSAQSMLFMHKNWSAAGLEDKLKTLAAKRNMKDDTIGPVITWTTEAMLAHKDKLLQIPGARLAFGGKELQNHTVPKVYGAIEPTAVFVPLKEILKDQETFKTVTTEVFGPLQVITEYADSEVNDVLQVTERMEAHLTAAIVSNDALFLQKMLANTVNGTTYAGIRARTTGAPQNHWFGPAGDPRGAGIGTPEAIKLVWSCHREIINDVGPIPEGTALTQT
;
A
#
# COMPACT_ATOMS: atom_id res chain seq x y z
N MET A 1 37.38 9.16 1.57
CA MET A 1 38.24 8.21 2.30
C MET A 1 37.46 7.63 3.48
N TRP A 2 36.73 6.56 3.28
CA TRP A 2 36.17 5.63 4.30
C TRP A 2 35.57 4.44 3.55
N ALA A 3 36.48 3.59 3.03
CA ALA A 3 36.15 2.23 2.66
C ALA A 3 36.65 1.34 3.80
N ARG A 4 35.76 0.65 4.49
CA ARG A 4 36.11 -0.52 5.29
C ARG A 4 35.15 -1.64 4.95
N THR A 5 35.72 -2.62 4.30
CA THR A 5 35.29 -3.97 4.02
C THR A 5 34.69 -4.63 5.27
N LEU A 6 33.39 -4.95 5.24
CA LEU A 6 32.75 -5.82 6.22
C LEU A 6 33.02 -7.29 5.80
N GLN A 7 33.93 -7.94 6.50
CA GLN A 7 34.10 -9.40 6.45
C GLN A 7 32.84 -10.08 7.00
N HIS A 8 32.22 -10.90 6.16
CA HIS A 8 31.15 -11.79 6.54
C HIS A 8 31.67 -12.87 7.50
N HIS A 9 31.29 -12.78 8.76
CA HIS A 9 31.40 -13.90 9.70
C HIS A 9 30.08 -14.69 9.65
N THR A 10 30.11 -15.83 8.97
CA THR A 10 29.09 -16.85 9.00
C THR A 10 29.00 -17.49 10.40
N ARG A 11 27.96 -17.16 11.15
CA ARG A 11 27.57 -17.88 12.39
C ARG A 11 26.20 -18.53 12.16
N ASN A 12 26.20 -19.68 11.49
CA ASN A 12 24.99 -20.42 11.06
C ASN A 12 24.17 -21.12 12.18
N GLY A 13 24.49 -20.93 13.44
CA GLY A 13 23.73 -21.53 14.56
C GLY A 13 23.07 -20.56 15.52
N GLN A 14 23.39 -19.27 15.43
CA GLN A 14 22.93 -18.23 16.36
C GLN A 14 21.68 -17.46 15.91
N SER A 15 21.34 -17.46 14.60
CA SER A 15 20.25 -16.62 14.09
C SER A 15 18.86 -17.05 14.66
N ARG A 16 18.62 -18.34 14.86
CA ARG A 16 17.36 -18.84 15.46
C ARG A 16 17.17 -18.45 16.92
N ARG A 17 18.24 -18.23 17.69
CA ARG A 17 18.16 -17.80 19.10
C ARG A 17 17.90 -16.31 19.27
N LEU A 18 18.21 -15.49 18.27
CA LEU A 18 18.09 -14.05 18.31
C LEU A 18 16.70 -13.53 17.90
N LEU A 19 16.01 -14.22 16.97
CA LEU A 19 14.69 -13.83 16.47
C LEU A 19 13.51 -14.16 17.39
N GLY A 20 13.74 -14.84 18.51
CA GLY A 20 12.67 -15.30 19.39
C GLY A 20 11.91 -16.54 18.85
N SER A 21 10.97 -17.06 19.65
CA SER A 21 10.20 -18.27 19.34
C SER A 21 9.11 -18.08 18.28
N TRP A 22 8.84 -16.83 17.87
CA TRP A 22 7.77 -16.51 16.92
C TRP A 22 8.15 -16.80 15.46
N ALA A 23 9.43 -16.65 15.08
CA ALA A 23 9.89 -16.94 13.72
C ALA A 23 10.04 -18.45 13.52
N ASN A 24 9.26 -19.02 12.61
CA ASN A 24 9.26 -20.46 12.31
C ASN A 24 10.01 -20.82 11.02
N LEU A 25 10.71 -19.86 10.41
CA LEU A 25 11.51 -20.06 9.19
C LEU A 25 12.88 -19.36 9.29
N ASP A 26 13.80 -19.82 8.44
CA ASP A 26 15.11 -19.22 8.22
C ASP A 26 15.17 -18.74 6.75
N VAL A 27 15.10 -17.42 6.55
CA VAL A 27 15.07 -16.81 5.20
C VAL A 27 16.27 -17.21 4.36
N THR A 28 17.44 -17.42 4.99
CA THR A 28 18.68 -17.76 4.28
C THR A 28 18.71 -19.19 3.73
N LYS A 29 17.79 -20.04 4.21
CA LYS A 29 17.67 -21.45 3.80
C LYS A 29 16.53 -21.73 2.84
N MET A 30 15.73 -20.71 2.52
CA MET A 30 14.61 -20.87 1.59
C MET A 30 15.13 -21.10 0.17
N SER A 31 14.75 -22.22 -0.43
CA SER A 31 15.13 -22.61 -1.81
C SER A 31 14.17 -23.67 -2.33
N GLY A 32 14.28 -24.05 -3.61
CA GLY A 32 13.52 -25.16 -4.17
C GLY A 32 13.79 -26.50 -3.46
N ALA A 33 15.01 -26.72 -2.97
CA ALA A 33 15.36 -27.91 -2.17
C ALA A 33 14.84 -27.85 -0.71
N ASN A 34 14.56 -26.65 -0.19
CA ASN A 34 14.06 -26.43 1.16
C ASN A 34 12.96 -25.34 1.15
N PRO A 35 11.79 -25.62 0.57
CA PRO A 35 10.72 -24.64 0.47
C PRO A 35 10.15 -24.30 1.85
N ALA A 36 9.89 -23.01 2.09
CA ALA A 36 9.18 -22.58 3.29
C ALA A 36 7.70 -22.99 3.23
N GLN A 37 7.10 -23.23 4.39
CA GLN A 37 5.69 -23.57 4.53
C GLN A 37 4.93 -22.42 5.21
N ALA A 38 3.90 -21.89 4.54
CA ALA A 38 2.95 -20.94 5.10
C ALA A 38 1.74 -21.64 5.73
N TYR A 39 1.07 -20.99 6.67
CA TYR A 39 -0.06 -21.52 7.41
C TYR A 39 -1.23 -20.53 7.44
N ASN A 40 -2.43 -21.03 7.34
CA ASN A 40 -3.64 -20.27 7.61
C ASN A 40 -3.86 -20.10 9.12
N LEU A 41 -4.56 -19.02 9.52
CA LEU A 41 -4.94 -18.74 10.90
C LEU A 41 -6.44 -18.51 11.00
N VAL A 42 -7.13 -19.25 11.85
CA VAL A 42 -8.54 -19.02 12.19
C VAL A 42 -8.79 -19.29 13.67
N ASN A 43 -9.48 -18.39 14.34
CA ASN A 43 -9.77 -18.48 15.77
C ASN A 43 -8.53 -18.85 16.63
N GLY A 44 -7.41 -18.17 16.36
CA GLY A 44 -6.14 -18.36 17.08
C GLY A 44 -5.38 -19.64 16.76
N LYS A 45 -5.82 -20.44 15.80
CA LYS A 45 -5.19 -21.72 15.45
C LYS A 45 -4.56 -21.66 14.07
N TRP A 46 -3.25 -21.91 14.00
CA TRP A 46 -2.52 -22.11 12.76
C TRP A 46 -2.80 -23.50 12.20
N HIS A 47 -3.16 -23.59 10.93
CA HIS A 47 -3.49 -24.87 10.29
C HIS A 47 -3.13 -24.88 8.80
N LEU A 48 -3.10 -26.09 8.22
CA LEU A 48 -2.95 -26.33 6.79
C LEU A 48 -4.26 -26.90 6.23
N PRO A 49 -4.76 -26.42 5.07
CA PRO A 49 -5.84 -27.08 4.35
C PRO A 49 -5.34 -28.37 3.67
N ALA A 50 -6.26 -29.12 3.06
CA ALA A 50 -5.92 -30.34 2.33
C ALA A 50 -5.00 -30.10 1.12
N LYS A 51 -5.11 -28.90 0.50
CA LYS A 51 -4.32 -28.52 -0.68
C LYS A 51 -3.37 -27.39 -0.37
N SER A 52 -2.22 -27.42 -1.00
CA SER A 52 -1.26 -26.33 -1.06
C SER A 52 -0.77 -26.15 -2.50
N LYS A 53 -0.30 -24.97 -2.83
CA LYS A 53 0.38 -24.67 -4.09
C LYS A 53 1.77 -24.12 -3.82
N THR A 54 2.65 -24.23 -4.79
CA THR A 54 3.99 -23.66 -4.74
C THR A 54 4.03 -22.28 -5.40
N ILE A 55 4.93 -21.44 -4.92
CA ILE A 55 5.22 -20.12 -5.48
C ILE A 55 6.64 -20.18 -6.05
N PRO A 56 6.83 -19.82 -7.33
CA PRO A 56 8.14 -19.73 -7.92
C PRO A 56 8.92 -18.52 -7.40
N ASP A 57 10.20 -18.72 -7.14
CA ASP A 57 11.13 -17.65 -6.80
C ASP A 57 11.19 -16.65 -7.98
N PRO A 58 11.00 -15.34 -7.73
CA PRO A 58 11.00 -14.34 -8.79
C PRO A 58 12.32 -14.25 -9.58
N TYR A 59 13.43 -14.65 -8.97
CA TYR A 59 14.75 -14.55 -9.59
C TYR A 59 15.14 -15.74 -10.45
N ASN A 60 14.74 -16.97 -10.09
CA ASN A 60 15.22 -18.18 -10.72
C ASN A 60 14.15 -19.23 -11.05
N GLY A 61 12.91 -19.00 -10.62
CA GLY A 61 11.78 -19.91 -10.89
C GLY A 61 11.71 -21.15 -10.01
N GLU A 62 12.62 -21.34 -9.04
CA GLU A 62 12.52 -22.47 -8.12
C GLU A 62 11.27 -22.39 -7.25
N GLU A 63 10.63 -23.52 -7.00
CA GLU A 63 9.48 -23.61 -6.09
C GLU A 63 9.93 -23.48 -4.63
N PHE A 64 10.10 -22.26 -4.13
CA PHE A 64 10.74 -21.97 -2.84
C PHE A 64 9.79 -21.79 -1.66
N VAL A 65 8.47 -21.76 -1.91
CA VAL A 65 7.44 -21.62 -0.88
C VAL A 65 6.22 -22.47 -1.21
N LYS A 66 5.68 -23.12 -0.20
CA LYS A 66 4.37 -23.79 -0.23
C LYS A 66 3.37 -22.95 0.55
N ILE A 67 2.28 -22.56 -0.08
CA ILE A 67 1.20 -21.82 0.56
C ILE A 67 -0.09 -22.63 0.57
N PRO A 68 -0.95 -22.45 1.58
CA PRO A 68 -2.28 -23.03 1.61
C PRO A 68 -3.10 -22.64 0.39
N ASP A 69 -3.87 -23.58 -0.17
CA ASP A 69 -4.84 -23.33 -1.25
C ASP A 69 -6.22 -23.88 -0.84
N PRO A 70 -6.88 -23.24 0.14
CA PRO A 70 -8.16 -23.68 0.65
C PRO A 70 -9.23 -23.64 -0.43
N GLN A 71 -10.11 -24.65 -0.42
CA GLN A 71 -11.24 -24.77 -1.32
C GLN A 71 -12.53 -24.29 -0.63
N SER A 72 -13.58 -24.03 -1.40
CA SER A 72 -14.87 -23.50 -0.87
C SER A 72 -15.51 -24.36 0.22
N ASN A 73 -15.20 -25.64 0.31
CA ASN A 73 -15.68 -26.55 1.37
C ASN A 73 -14.85 -26.48 2.66
N GLU A 74 -13.71 -25.77 2.67
CA GLU A 74 -12.79 -25.64 3.82
C GLU A 74 -12.89 -24.28 4.53
N VAL A 75 -13.79 -23.40 4.09
CA VAL A 75 -13.86 -22.02 4.58
C VAL A 75 -14.92 -21.77 5.66
N SER A 76 -15.66 -22.80 6.06
CA SER A 76 -16.76 -22.68 7.03
C SER A 76 -16.34 -22.06 8.35
N ASP A 77 -15.13 -22.35 8.82
CA ASP A 77 -14.64 -21.87 10.11
C ASP A 77 -14.32 -20.37 10.07
N TYR A 78 -13.83 -19.85 8.95
CA TYR A 78 -13.67 -18.40 8.74
C TYR A 78 -15.02 -17.68 8.73
N ILE A 79 -16.01 -18.26 8.04
CA ILE A 79 -17.36 -17.69 8.00
C ILE A 79 -17.97 -17.63 9.39
N LYS A 80 -17.90 -18.72 10.15
CA LYS A 80 -18.38 -18.77 11.54
C LYS A 80 -17.62 -17.83 12.45
N SER A 81 -16.30 -17.75 12.31
CA SER A 81 -15.44 -16.85 13.08
C SER A 81 -15.88 -15.38 12.93
N LEU A 82 -16.10 -14.94 11.69
CA LEU A 82 -16.55 -13.58 11.41
C LEU A 82 -17.99 -13.34 11.83
N GLN A 83 -18.89 -14.31 11.62
CA GLN A 83 -20.30 -14.22 12.04
C GLN A 83 -20.49 -14.16 13.55
N ALA A 84 -19.57 -14.74 14.32
CA ALA A 84 -19.58 -14.68 15.78
C ALA A 84 -19.22 -13.28 16.33
N VAL A 85 -18.66 -12.40 15.52
CA VAL A 85 -18.30 -11.05 15.94
C VAL A 85 -19.53 -10.16 16.05
N PRO A 86 -19.81 -9.56 17.22
CA PRO A 86 -20.94 -8.66 17.38
C PRO A 86 -20.84 -7.44 16.47
N LYS A 87 -21.98 -6.91 16.03
CA LYS A 87 -22.04 -5.63 15.28
C LYS A 87 -21.44 -4.45 16.05
N SER A 88 -21.36 -4.55 17.37
CA SER A 88 -20.70 -3.57 18.26
C SER A 88 -19.20 -3.79 18.38
N GLY A 89 -18.62 -4.67 17.58
CA GLY A 89 -17.19 -5.00 17.58
C GLY A 89 -16.72 -5.86 18.74
N VAL A 90 -15.45 -6.17 18.73
CA VAL A 90 -14.74 -6.87 19.84
C VAL A 90 -14.64 -5.96 21.04
N HIS A 91 -14.38 -4.67 20.81
CA HIS A 91 -14.43 -3.59 21.79
C HIS A 91 -14.96 -2.29 21.15
N ASN A 92 -15.34 -1.33 21.96
CA ASN A 92 -15.76 0.01 21.56
C ASN A 92 -15.63 0.94 22.77
N PRO A 93 -15.87 2.26 22.65
CA PRO A 93 -15.69 3.19 23.78
C PRO A 93 -16.46 2.87 25.06
N LEU A 94 -17.52 2.07 24.99
CA LEU A 94 -18.37 1.67 26.13
C LEU A 94 -18.26 0.19 26.49
N LYS A 95 -17.55 -0.61 25.69
CA LYS A 95 -17.41 -2.05 25.87
C LYS A 95 -15.93 -2.43 25.77
N ARG A 96 -15.35 -2.93 26.87
CA ARG A 96 -13.95 -3.37 26.95
C ARG A 96 -12.96 -2.26 26.55
N PRO A 97 -13.10 -1.02 27.07
CA PRO A 97 -12.26 0.11 26.68
C PRO A 97 -10.78 -0.07 27.00
N GLU A 98 -10.44 -0.98 27.93
CA GLU A 98 -9.07 -1.36 28.24
C GLU A 98 -8.30 -1.93 27.04
N ARG A 99 -9.01 -2.40 26.00
CA ARG A 99 -8.38 -2.93 24.79
C ARG A 99 -7.70 -1.85 23.94
N TYR A 100 -8.10 -0.61 24.06
CA TYR A 100 -7.35 0.49 23.42
C TYR A 100 -5.93 0.58 23.98
N ASN A 101 -5.79 0.48 25.32
CA ASN A 101 -4.48 0.46 25.97
C ASN A 101 -3.70 -0.83 25.62
N LEU A 102 -4.38 -1.99 25.58
CA LEU A 102 -3.77 -3.24 25.14
C LEU A 102 -3.08 -3.09 23.79
N TYR A 103 -3.76 -2.46 22.80
CA TYR A 103 -3.16 -2.26 21.47
C TYR A 103 -2.05 -1.22 21.47
N GLY A 104 -2.10 -0.20 22.32
CA GLY A 104 -0.98 0.71 22.56
C GLY A 104 0.26 -0.03 23.08
N ASP A 105 0.06 -0.99 24.01
CA ASP A 105 1.14 -1.83 24.53
C ASP A 105 1.67 -2.82 23.51
N VAL A 106 0.80 -3.41 22.68
CA VAL A 106 1.20 -4.29 21.56
C VAL A 106 2.06 -3.51 20.58
N CYS A 107 1.65 -2.29 20.19
CA CYS A 107 2.43 -1.41 19.34
C CYS A 107 3.80 -1.09 19.92
N SER A 108 3.88 -0.75 21.19
CA SER A 108 5.14 -0.47 21.88
C SER A 108 6.09 -1.67 21.83
N ARG A 109 5.60 -2.86 22.16
CA ARG A 109 6.40 -4.09 22.15
C ARG A 109 6.83 -4.49 20.74
N ALA A 110 5.92 -4.41 19.76
CA ALA A 110 6.23 -4.73 18.37
C ALA A 110 7.24 -3.73 17.76
N ALA A 111 7.15 -2.45 18.10
CA ALA A 111 8.13 -1.45 17.68
C ALA A 111 9.52 -1.74 18.29
N ILE A 112 9.59 -2.18 19.55
CA ILE A 112 10.83 -2.58 20.21
C ILE A 112 11.42 -3.82 19.50
N GLU A 113 10.59 -4.81 19.14
CA GLU A 113 11.05 -5.98 18.37
C GLU A 113 11.64 -5.56 17.01
N LEU A 114 10.94 -4.71 16.24
CA LEU A 114 11.41 -4.25 14.94
C LEU A 114 12.66 -3.32 15.01
N ARG A 115 12.95 -2.72 16.17
CA ARG A 115 14.19 -1.97 16.38
C ARG A 115 15.43 -2.86 16.47
N LYS A 116 15.27 -4.13 16.83
CA LYS A 116 16.38 -5.06 16.89
C LYS A 116 16.95 -5.25 15.48
N PRO A 117 18.28 -5.03 15.28
CA PRO A 117 18.87 -5.11 13.96
C PRO A 117 18.61 -6.45 13.25
N GLU A 118 18.66 -7.56 14.01
CA GLU A 118 18.41 -8.91 13.51
C GLU A 118 16.97 -9.14 13.06
N VAL A 119 16.00 -8.51 13.71
CA VAL A 119 14.56 -8.58 13.34
C VAL A 119 14.30 -7.72 12.10
N ALA A 120 14.83 -6.50 12.07
CA ALA A 120 14.73 -5.63 10.90
C ALA A 120 15.39 -6.26 9.67
N ASP A 121 16.56 -6.87 9.82
CA ASP A 121 17.28 -7.60 8.76
C ASP A 121 16.50 -8.82 8.28
N PHE A 122 15.88 -9.57 9.20
CA PHE A 122 15.03 -10.70 8.86
C PHE A 122 13.86 -10.28 7.96
N PHE A 123 13.10 -9.25 8.34
CA PHE A 123 12.01 -8.76 7.52
C PHE A 123 12.50 -8.17 6.20
N ALA A 124 13.61 -7.41 6.19
CA ALA A 124 14.16 -6.86 4.96
C ALA A 124 14.54 -7.98 3.97
N LYS A 125 15.23 -9.02 4.41
CA LYS A 125 15.57 -10.18 3.57
C LYS A 125 14.33 -10.96 3.13
N LEU A 126 13.35 -11.13 4.01
CA LEU A 126 12.10 -11.80 3.67
C LEU A 126 11.33 -11.01 2.60
N ILE A 127 11.23 -9.70 2.75
CA ILE A 127 10.62 -8.83 1.74
C ILE A 127 11.31 -8.96 0.39
N GLN A 128 12.66 -8.89 0.34
CA GLN A 128 13.42 -9.05 -0.91
C GLN A 128 13.13 -10.36 -1.63
N ARG A 129 13.01 -11.46 -0.88
CA ARG A 129 12.75 -12.78 -1.46
C ARG A 129 11.41 -12.87 -2.18
N PHE A 130 10.40 -12.11 -1.76
CA PHE A 130 9.04 -12.17 -2.28
C PHE A 130 8.67 -11.00 -3.18
N SER A 131 9.11 -9.81 -2.82
CA SER A 131 8.86 -8.57 -3.55
C SER A 131 10.19 -7.91 -3.91
N PRO A 132 10.76 -8.27 -5.09
CA PRO A 132 12.11 -7.89 -5.46
C PRO A 132 12.35 -6.39 -5.40
N LYS A 133 13.27 -5.98 -4.55
CA LYS A 133 13.73 -4.59 -4.37
C LYS A 133 15.08 -4.57 -3.67
N SER A 134 15.80 -3.45 -3.76
CA SER A 134 17.09 -3.32 -3.10
C SER A 134 16.97 -3.46 -1.57
N TYR A 135 18.04 -3.97 -0.94
CA TYR A 135 18.06 -4.12 0.52
C TYR A 135 17.73 -2.83 1.29
N PRO A 136 18.25 -1.63 0.90
CA PRO A 136 17.87 -0.39 1.56
C PRO A 136 16.38 -0.09 1.48
N GLN A 137 15.71 -0.43 0.38
CA GLN A 137 14.27 -0.24 0.21
C GLN A 137 13.46 -1.23 1.06
N ALA A 138 13.85 -2.50 1.08
CA ALA A 138 13.23 -3.52 1.93
C ALA A 138 13.41 -3.22 3.43
N LEU A 139 14.59 -2.75 3.83
CA LEU A 139 14.85 -2.32 5.21
C LEU A 139 14.06 -1.05 5.56
N ALA A 140 13.88 -0.13 4.61
CA ALA A 140 13.05 1.05 4.80
C ALA A 140 11.60 0.68 5.08
N GLU A 141 11.04 -0.32 4.38
CA GLU A 141 9.69 -0.82 4.62
C GLU A 141 9.51 -1.33 6.06
N ALA A 142 10.47 -2.13 6.56
CA ALA A 142 10.45 -2.59 7.95
C ALA A 142 10.54 -1.43 8.96
N LYS A 143 11.38 -0.41 8.68
CA LYS A 143 11.53 0.78 9.53
C LYS A 143 10.29 1.68 9.50
N ILE A 144 9.62 1.79 8.37
CA ILE A 144 8.38 2.54 8.23
C ILE A 144 7.27 1.86 9.06
N THR A 145 7.15 0.54 8.97
CA THR A 145 6.24 -0.25 9.81
C THR A 145 6.54 -0.05 11.30
N GLN A 146 7.81 -0.09 11.70
CA GLN A 146 8.24 0.20 13.07
C GLN A 146 7.77 1.59 13.51
N ARG A 147 7.99 2.62 12.69
CA ARG A 147 7.62 4.00 13.02
C ARG A 147 6.11 4.20 13.11
N PHE A 148 5.34 3.53 12.28
CA PHE A 148 3.88 3.51 12.41
C PHE A 148 3.46 2.96 13.78
N LEU A 149 4.03 1.83 14.21
CA LEU A 149 3.72 1.25 15.52
C LEU A 149 4.13 2.21 16.66
N GLU A 150 5.24 2.93 16.52
CA GLU A 150 5.66 3.96 17.49
C GLU A 150 4.64 5.09 17.61
N ASN A 151 4.07 5.54 16.49
CA ASN A 151 3.06 6.61 16.46
C ASN A 151 1.76 6.21 17.17
N PHE A 152 1.48 4.90 17.26
CA PHE A 152 0.30 4.35 17.95
C PHE A 152 0.64 3.63 19.26
N SER A 153 1.82 3.87 19.81
CA SER A 153 2.23 3.34 21.12
C SER A 153 1.52 4.05 22.28
N GLY A 154 1.37 3.36 23.41
CA GLY A 154 0.80 3.90 24.64
C GLY A 154 -0.63 4.39 24.44
N ASP A 155 -0.89 5.65 24.76
CA ASP A 155 -2.23 6.25 24.79
C ASP A 155 -2.80 6.63 23.42
N SER A 156 -1.96 6.59 22.37
CA SER A 156 -2.33 7.10 21.04
C SER A 156 -3.50 6.33 20.40
N VAL A 157 -3.61 5.02 20.66
CA VAL A 157 -4.74 4.20 20.17
C VAL A 157 -6.06 4.64 20.80
N ARG A 158 -6.05 4.94 22.09
CA ARG A 158 -7.25 5.42 22.80
C ARG A 158 -7.76 6.73 22.22
N PHE A 159 -6.87 7.63 21.81
CA PHE A 159 -7.27 8.88 21.16
C PHE A 159 -7.93 8.66 19.79
N ALA A 160 -7.68 7.56 19.10
CA ALA A 160 -8.40 7.24 17.88
C ALA A 160 -9.91 7.04 18.09
N ALA A 161 -10.34 6.65 19.29
CA ALA A 161 -11.75 6.51 19.65
C ALA A 161 -12.45 7.85 19.97
N ARG A 162 -11.70 8.97 20.09
CA ARG A 162 -12.29 10.28 20.41
C ARG A 162 -13.21 10.77 19.31
N SER A 163 -14.31 11.37 19.74
CA SER A 163 -15.19 12.14 18.90
C SER A 163 -15.54 13.45 19.64
N PHE A 164 -16.79 13.86 19.69
CA PHE A 164 -17.20 15.11 20.32
C PHE A 164 -18.22 14.86 21.42
N GLY A 165 -18.38 15.85 22.29
CA GLY A 165 -19.48 15.96 23.23
C GLY A 165 -19.98 17.39 23.25
N GLN A 166 -21.28 17.59 23.35
CA GLN A 166 -21.91 18.92 23.43
C GLN A 166 -23.15 18.89 24.31
N SER A 167 -23.53 20.05 24.82
CA SER A 167 -24.79 20.22 25.55
C SER A 167 -25.98 20.00 24.61
N GLY A 168 -27.05 19.42 25.14
CA GLY A 168 -28.35 19.42 24.48
C GLY A 168 -29.14 20.69 24.76
N ASP A 169 -30.37 20.75 24.29
CA ASP A 169 -31.25 21.91 24.40
C ASP A 169 -32.03 21.94 25.71
N HIS A 170 -32.00 20.84 26.47
CA HIS A 170 -32.76 20.71 27.72
C HIS A 170 -31.85 20.46 28.92
N PRO A 171 -32.25 20.85 30.15
CA PRO A 171 -31.50 20.55 31.36
C PRO A 171 -31.20 19.06 31.50
N GLY A 172 -29.89 18.70 31.66
CA GLY A 172 -29.45 17.33 31.81
C GLY A 172 -29.27 16.56 30.48
N GLN A 173 -29.57 17.18 29.33
CA GLN A 173 -29.37 16.58 28.01
C GLN A 173 -27.94 16.82 27.53
N GLN A 174 -27.33 15.77 26.97
CA GLN A 174 -26.00 15.80 26.36
C GLN A 174 -26.01 14.95 25.08
N SER A 175 -25.35 15.44 24.04
CA SER A 175 -25.08 14.69 22.82
C SER A 175 -23.61 14.29 22.77
N ASN A 176 -23.34 12.99 22.64
CA ASN A 176 -21.99 12.43 22.61
C ASN A 176 -21.80 11.63 21.32
N GLY A 177 -20.91 12.09 20.45
CA GLY A 177 -20.47 11.38 19.28
C GLY A 177 -19.36 10.39 19.61
N TYR A 178 -19.44 9.20 19.05
CA TYR A 178 -18.44 8.15 19.21
C TYR A 178 -17.99 7.60 17.85
N ARG A 179 -16.74 7.16 17.77
CA ARG A 179 -16.28 6.30 16.67
C ARG A 179 -16.59 4.85 17.04
N TRP A 180 -17.40 4.19 16.21
CA TRP A 180 -17.96 2.87 16.50
C TRP A 180 -17.50 1.83 15.49
N PRO A 181 -17.01 0.63 15.91
CA PRO A 181 -16.52 -0.39 15.00
C PRO A 181 -17.62 -0.91 14.05
N PHE A 182 -17.19 -1.43 12.93
CA PHE A 182 -18.05 -2.20 12.04
C PHE A 182 -18.29 -3.63 12.56
N GLY A 183 -17.36 -4.20 13.31
CA GLY A 183 -17.36 -5.59 13.79
C GLY A 183 -16.53 -6.49 12.88
N PRO A 184 -17.14 -7.44 12.13
CA PRO A 184 -16.38 -8.27 11.17
C PRO A 184 -16.06 -7.46 9.92
N VAL A 185 -14.78 -7.46 9.52
CA VAL A 185 -14.28 -6.71 8.36
C VAL A 185 -13.34 -7.56 7.50
N GLY A 186 -13.20 -7.19 6.23
CA GLY A 186 -12.24 -7.77 5.30
C GLY A 186 -11.06 -6.85 5.05
N LEU A 187 -9.90 -7.47 4.81
CA LEU A 187 -8.67 -6.81 4.39
C LEU A 187 -8.06 -7.58 3.23
N ILE A 188 -7.90 -6.91 2.09
CA ILE A 188 -7.25 -7.47 0.92
C ILE A 188 -6.12 -6.53 0.52
N THR A 189 -4.87 -6.98 0.64
CA THR A 189 -3.68 -6.15 0.47
C THR A 189 -2.79 -6.63 -0.67
N PRO A 190 -1.99 -5.71 -1.27
CA PRO A 190 -1.21 -5.98 -2.47
C PRO A 190 0.12 -6.69 -2.15
N PHE A 191 0.87 -6.94 -3.22
CA PHE A 191 2.15 -7.65 -3.17
C PHE A 191 3.37 -6.75 -3.01
N ASN A 192 3.27 -5.47 -3.39
CA ASN A 192 4.45 -4.60 -3.59
C ASN A 192 5.08 -4.08 -2.29
N PHE A 193 4.30 -3.93 -1.23
CA PHE A 193 4.76 -3.64 0.13
C PHE A 193 4.13 -4.66 1.10
N PRO A 194 4.68 -5.90 1.13
CA PRO A 194 4.02 -7.03 1.80
C PRO A 194 4.04 -6.99 3.32
N LEU A 195 4.79 -6.07 3.91
CA LEU A 195 4.80 -5.83 5.36
C LEU A 195 4.06 -4.54 5.71
N GLU A 196 4.44 -3.40 5.12
CA GLU A 196 3.96 -2.08 5.50
C GLU A 196 2.44 -1.96 5.31
N ILE A 197 1.94 -2.13 4.10
CA ILE A 197 0.52 -1.91 3.80
C ILE A 197 -0.38 -2.82 4.65
N PRO A 198 -0.19 -4.15 4.69
CA PRO A 198 -1.04 -4.99 5.52
C PRO A 198 -0.88 -4.72 7.02
N ALA A 199 0.31 -4.35 7.51
CA ALA A 199 0.52 -4.01 8.92
C ALA A 199 -0.27 -2.76 9.32
N LEU A 200 -0.21 -1.68 8.53
CA LEU A 200 -0.93 -0.44 8.82
C LEU A 200 -2.45 -0.66 8.81
N GLN A 201 -2.94 -1.43 7.86
CA GLN A 201 -4.36 -1.69 7.70
C GLN A 201 -4.92 -2.63 8.78
N VAL A 202 -4.23 -3.73 9.08
CA VAL A 202 -4.69 -4.68 10.13
C VAL A 202 -4.68 -4.03 11.50
N MET A 203 -3.64 -3.27 11.82
CA MET A 203 -3.56 -2.56 13.10
C MET A 203 -4.66 -1.49 13.20
N GLY A 204 -4.92 -0.74 12.13
CA GLY A 204 -6.02 0.23 12.10
C GLY A 204 -7.38 -0.41 12.37
N ALA A 205 -7.67 -1.56 11.76
CA ALA A 205 -8.90 -2.31 12.02
C ALA A 205 -9.02 -2.75 13.49
N LEU A 206 -7.93 -3.27 14.05
CA LEU A 206 -7.85 -3.73 15.44
C LEU A 206 -8.00 -2.58 16.44
N PHE A 207 -7.36 -1.44 16.19
CA PHE A 207 -7.46 -0.25 17.06
C PHE A 207 -8.90 0.19 17.25
N MET A 208 -9.71 0.11 16.21
CA MET A 208 -11.10 0.55 16.24
C MET A 208 -12.08 -0.53 16.72
N GLY A 209 -11.60 -1.71 17.12
CA GLY A 209 -12.42 -2.78 17.69
C GLY A 209 -13.06 -3.73 16.68
N ASN A 210 -12.56 -3.78 15.45
CA ASN A 210 -12.97 -4.74 14.46
C ASN A 210 -12.21 -6.07 14.60
N LYS A 211 -12.76 -7.15 14.03
CA LYS A 211 -12.05 -8.39 13.77
C LYS A 211 -11.85 -8.53 12.26
N PRO A 212 -10.63 -8.41 11.75
CA PRO A 212 -10.34 -8.55 10.34
C PRO A 212 -10.13 -10.01 9.92
N LEU A 213 -10.63 -10.35 8.71
CA LEU A 213 -10.07 -11.42 7.88
C LEU A 213 -8.99 -10.79 7.00
N LEU A 214 -7.74 -11.13 7.23
CA LEU A 214 -6.61 -10.64 6.48
C LEU A 214 -6.30 -11.57 5.31
N HIS A 215 -6.25 -11.02 4.10
CA HIS A 215 -5.76 -11.67 2.91
C HIS A 215 -4.71 -10.79 2.24
N VAL A 216 -3.54 -11.35 2.02
CA VAL A 216 -2.45 -10.70 1.28
C VAL A 216 -2.25 -11.45 -0.03
N ASP A 217 -1.84 -10.76 -1.07
CA ASP A 217 -1.50 -11.41 -2.34
C ASP A 217 -0.67 -12.67 -2.07
N HIS A 218 -1.12 -13.78 -2.59
CA HIS A 218 -0.60 -15.11 -2.27
C HIS A 218 0.89 -15.26 -2.58
N ARG A 219 1.43 -14.47 -3.51
CA ARG A 219 2.85 -14.50 -3.88
C ARG A 219 3.77 -14.05 -2.76
N VAL A 220 3.28 -13.21 -1.83
CA VAL A 220 4.08 -12.55 -0.79
C VAL A 220 3.56 -12.77 0.63
N SER A 221 2.49 -13.51 0.79
CA SER A 221 1.71 -13.58 2.03
C SER A 221 2.46 -14.16 3.24
N LEU A 222 3.58 -14.86 3.05
CA LEU A 222 4.41 -15.36 4.16
C LEU A 222 5.05 -14.23 4.97
N VAL A 223 5.27 -13.06 4.36
CA VAL A 223 5.84 -11.90 5.06
C VAL A 223 4.91 -11.44 6.19
N ILE A 224 3.62 -11.30 5.89
CA ILE A 224 2.65 -10.86 6.91
C ILE A 224 2.32 -11.97 7.91
N GLU A 225 2.42 -13.24 7.54
CA GLU A 225 2.29 -14.34 8.50
C GLU A 225 3.34 -14.19 9.62
N MET A 226 4.59 -13.92 9.27
CA MET A 226 5.65 -13.69 10.26
C MET A 226 5.36 -12.47 11.14
N PHE A 227 4.79 -11.42 10.57
CA PHE A 227 4.40 -10.24 11.34
C PHE A 227 3.24 -10.55 12.32
N VAL A 228 2.21 -11.27 11.91
CA VAL A 228 1.11 -11.69 12.79
C VAL A 228 1.64 -12.58 13.94
N ARG A 229 2.57 -13.50 13.66
CA ARG A 229 3.23 -14.30 14.70
C ARG A 229 4.02 -13.43 15.69
N MET A 230 4.72 -12.41 15.19
CA MET A 230 5.42 -11.43 16.03
C MET A 230 4.42 -10.61 16.88
N LEU A 231 3.27 -10.20 16.33
CA LEU A 231 2.24 -9.50 17.10
C LEU A 231 1.66 -10.37 18.23
N HIS A 232 1.42 -11.67 17.98
CA HIS A 232 1.02 -12.61 19.03
C HIS A 232 2.07 -12.72 20.14
N HIS A 233 3.35 -12.81 19.77
CA HIS A 233 4.46 -12.76 20.73
C HIS A 233 4.48 -11.45 21.54
N CYS A 234 4.11 -10.32 20.91
CA CYS A 234 3.99 -9.02 21.53
C CYS A 234 2.69 -8.81 22.35
N GLY A 235 1.85 -9.85 22.46
CA GLY A 235 0.67 -9.86 23.33
C GLY A 235 -0.65 -9.50 22.63
N MET A 236 -0.69 -9.48 21.29
CA MET A 236 -1.96 -9.43 20.58
C MET A 236 -2.76 -10.71 20.86
N PRO A 237 -4.05 -10.63 21.23
CA PRO A 237 -4.88 -11.82 21.41
C PRO A 237 -4.93 -12.65 20.12
N VAL A 238 -4.77 -13.96 20.27
CA VAL A 238 -4.58 -14.87 19.12
C VAL A 238 -5.79 -15.01 18.21
N ASP A 239 -6.98 -14.72 18.72
CA ASP A 239 -8.27 -14.81 18.02
C ASP A 239 -8.76 -13.47 17.44
N ASP A 240 -7.98 -12.40 17.58
CA ASP A 240 -8.37 -11.08 17.08
C ASP A 240 -8.23 -10.92 15.56
N VAL A 241 -7.42 -11.74 14.91
CA VAL A 241 -7.17 -11.72 13.46
C VAL A 241 -7.33 -13.14 12.91
N ASP A 242 -8.06 -13.26 11.81
CA ASP A 242 -7.99 -14.44 10.96
C ASP A 242 -7.12 -14.12 9.73
N LEU A 243 -6.23 -15.03 9.32
CA LEU A 243 -5.37 -14.92 8.15
C LEU A 243 -5.64 -16.07 7.19
N ILE A 244 -5.91 -15.74 5.93
CA ILE A 244 -6.14 -16.73 4.88
C ILE A 244 -5.21 -16.51 3.69
N HIS A 245 -4.42 -17.52 3.37
CA HIS A 245 -3.81 -17.66 2.06
C HIS A 245 -4.84 -18.26 1.09
N GLY A 246 -4.72 -18.01 -0.18
CA GLY A 246 -5.66 -18.57 -1.16
C GLY A 246 -5.88 -17.63 -2.35
N ASN A 247 -6.89 -17.93 -3.13
CA ASN A 247 -7.26 -17.12 -4.26
C ASN A 247 -8.42 -16.16 -3.93
N GLY A 248 -8.52 -15.07 -4.70
CA GLY A 248 -9.53 -14.02 -4.46
C GLY A 248 -10.98 -14.51 -4.51
N LYS A 249 -11.27 -15.58 -5.27
CA LYS A 249 -12.64 -16.15 -5.34
C LYS A 249 -13.05 -16.72 -3.99
N VAL A 250 -12.18 -17.50 -3.34
CA VAL A 250 -12.45 -18.07 -2.02
C VAL A 250 -12.59 -16.99 -0.96
N VAL A 251 -11.72 -15.97 -1.01
CA VAL A 251 -11.81 -14.83 -0.08
C VAL A 251 -13.10 -14.05 -0.28
N GLY A 252 -13.47 -13.74 -1.52
CA GLY A 252 -14.73 -13.08 -1.84
C GLY A 252 -15.95 -13.86 -1.34
N GLU A 253 -15.94 -15.19 -1.47
CA GLU A 253 -16.98 -16.08 -0.94
C GLU A 253 -17.12 -15.98 0.59
N ILE A 254 -15.99 -15.98 1.31
CA ILE A 254 -16.00 -15.83 2.78
C ILE A 254 -16.60 -14.48 3.16
N LEU A 255 -16.09 -13.38 2.58
CA LEU A 255 -16.53 -12.03 2.90
C LEU A 255 -18.04 -11.84 2.64
N GLN A 256 -18.53 -12.40 1.54
CA GLN A 256 -19.94 -12.34 1.17
C GLN A 256 -20.80 -13.20 2.12
N LYS A 257 -20.44 -14.45 2.37
CA LYS A 257 -21.21 -15.37 3.23
C LYS A 257 -21.17 -14.98 4.71
N ALA A 258 -20.03 -14.46 5.18
CA ALA A 258 -19.92 -13.90 6.51
C ALA A 258 -20.67 -12.56 6.66
N ASN A 259 -21.07 -11.96 5.55
CA ASN A 259 -21.73 -10.66 5.50
C ASN A 259 -20.93 -9.58 6.24
N VAL A 260 -19.64 -9.49 5.94
CA VAL A 260 -18.76 -8.46 6.53
C VAL A 260 -19.34 -7.06 6.31
N ARG A 261 -19.09 -6.16 7.22
CA ARG A 261 -19.70 -4.83 7.22
C ARG A 261 -18.86 -3.78 6.49
N SER A 262 -17.57 -4.07 6.30
CA SER A 262 -16.66 -3.26 5.52
C SER A 262 -15.52 -4.14 5.01
N THR A 263 -14.93 -3.78 3.88
CA THR A 263 -13.71 -4.39 3.36
C THR A 263 -12.82 -3.29 2.80
N LEU A 264 -11.56 -3.25 3.22
CA LEU A 264 -10.56 -2.42 2.57
C LEU A 264 -9.81 -3.27 1.54
N PHE A 265 -9.77 -2.78 0.32
CA PHE A 265 -9.06 -3.41 -0.80
C PHE A 265 -7.97 -2.47 -1.31
N THR A 266 -6.76 -2.99 -1.45
CA THR A 266 -5.66 -2.32 -2.15
C THR A 266 -5.19 -3.21 -3.29
N GLY A 267 -5.28 -2.71 -4.53
CA GLY A 267 -4.92 -3.48 -5.72
C GLY A 267 -5.41 -2.84 -7.02
N SER A 268 -5.71 -3.64 -8.06
CA SER A 268 -6.11 -3.11 -9.36
C SER A 268 -7.57 -2.64 -9.39
N ALA A 269 -7.87 -1.57 -10.12
CA ALA A 269 -9.21 -1.02 -10.30
C ALA A 269 -10.24 -2.05 -10.79
N LYS A 270 -9.83 -2.96 -11.70
CA LYS A 270 -10.71 -4.03 -12.20
C LYS A 270 -11.22 -4.96 -11.10
N VAL A 271 -10.35 -5.32 -10.15
CA VAL A 271 -10.74 -6.17 -9.01
C VAL A 271 -11.55 -5.37 -8.01
N ALA A 272 -11.19 -4.10 -7.78
CA ALA A 272 -11.92 -3.18 -6.91
C ALA A 272 -13.39 -3.07 -7.31
N GLU A 273 -13.68 -2.80 -8.57
CA GLU A 273 -15.05 -2.71 -9.10
C GLU A 273 -15.82 -4.03 -8.97
N THR A 274 -15.14 -5.15 -9.24
CA THR A 274 -15.75 -6.48 -9.03
C THR A 274 -16.16 -6.69 -7.57
N LEU A 275 -15.29 -6.35 -6.63
CA LEU A 275 -15.56 -6.45 -5.19
C LEU A 275 -16.66 -5.48 -4.75
N ALA A 276 -16.68 -4.25 -5.28
CA ALA A 276 -17.70 -3.27 -4.97
C ALA A 276 -19.11 -3.80 -5.31
N VAL A 277 -19.25 -4.45 -6.45
CA VAL A 277 -20.52 -5.10 -6.84
C VAL A 277 -20.82 -6.30 -5.93
N GLN A 278 -19.87 -7.20 -5.72
CA GLN A 278 -20.06 -8.42 -4.91
C GLN A 278 -20.42 -8.11 -3.45
N LEU A 279 -19.80 -7.09 -2.86
CA LEU A 279 -19.99 -6.69 -1.48
C LEU A 279 -21.06 -5.58 -1.31
N ARG A 280 -21.77 -5.25 -2.39
CA ARG A 280 -22.85 -4.26 -2.37
C ARG A 280 -22.40 -2.89 -1.86
N GLY A 281 -21.27 -2.39 -2.35
CA GLY A 281 -20.70 -1.12 -1.98
C GLY A 281 -20.02 -1.06 -0.59
N LYS A 282 -19.93 -2.16 0.15
CA LYS A 282 -19.27 -2.21 1.47
C LYS A 282 -17.75 -2.32 1.32
N VAL A 283 -17.16 -1.42 0.56
CA VAL A 283 -15.73 -1.40 0.25
C VAL A 283 -15.15 -0.01 0.46
N PHE A 284 -13.91 0.02 0.95
CA PHE A 284 -13.00 1.14 0.83
C PHE A 284 -11.88 0.73 -0.12
N LEU A 285 -11.37 1.68 -0.92
CA LEU A 285 -10.49 1.39 -2.03
C LEU A 285 -9.21 2.22 -1.98
N GLU A 286 -8.10 1.56 -2.27
CA GLU A 286 -6.86 2.14 -2.77
C GLU A 286 -6.52 1.33 -4.04
N ASP A 287 -7.11 1.69 -5.18
CA ASP A 287 -7.24 0.80 -6.32
C ASP A 287 -6.60 1.29 -7.60
N ALA A 288 -6.00 2.47 -7.60
CA ALA A 288 -5.41 3.01 -8.80
C ALA A 288 -4.33 4.05 -8.50
N GLY A 289 -3.24 3.97 -9.23
CA GLY A 289 -2.18 4.94 -9.27
C GLY A 289 -1.64 5.06 -10.68
N PHE A 290 -2.02 6.08 -11.41
CA PHE A 290 -1.26 6.54 -12.57
C PHE A 290 -0.66 7.89 -12.20
N ASP A 291 0.39 7.83 -11.37
CA ASP A 291 0.94 9.00 -10.72
C ASP A 291 1.84 9.81 -11.65
N TRP A 292 1.83 11.09 -11.47
CA TRP A 292 2.51 12.00 -12.35
C TRP A 292 3.36 13.04 -11.62
N LYS A 293 4.33 13.58 -12.35
CA LYS A 293 5.16 14.69 -11.90
C LYS A 293 5.18 15.79 -12.96
N VAL A 294 4.96 17.02 -12.52
CA VAL A 294 5.10 18.24 -13.35
C VAL A 294 6.33 19.01 -12.91
N LEU A 295 7.25 19.27 -13.84
CA LEU A 295 8.39 20.14 -13.62
C LEU A 295 8.05 21.53 -14.14
N GLY A 296 8.02 22.54 -13.27
CA GLY A 296 7.72 23.93 -13.59
C GLY A 296 8.79 24.60 -14.48
N PRO A 297 8.57 25.85 -14.91
CA PRO A 297 9.47 26.51 -15.86
C PRO A 297 10.85 26.88 -15.28
N ASP A 298 10.98 26.90 -13.95
CA ASP A 298 12.15 27.34 -13.20
C ASP A 298 13.13 26.16 -12.96
N VAL A 299 14.07 25.98 -13.88
CA VAL A 299 15.11 24.94 -13.75
C VAL A 299 16.04 25.26 -12.59
N SER A 300 16.07 24.39 -11.57
CA SER A 300 17.06 24.48 -10.51
C SER A 300 17.41 23.08 -9.97
N ASN A 301 18.62 22.94 -9.40
CA ASN A 301 19.07 21.66 -8.82
C ASN A 301 18.90 20.43 -9.75
N LEU A 302 19.23 20.58 -11.02
CA LEU A 302 18.99 19.61 -12.08
C LEU A 302 19.44 18.18 -11.70
N GLU A 303 20.60 18.00 -11.08
CA GLU A 303 21.10 16.68 -10.66
C GLU A 303 20.18 16.03 -9.62
N TYR A 304 19.73 16.81 -8.63
CA TYR A 304 18.82 16.31 -7.59
C TYR A 304 17.45 15.95 -8.17
N VAL A 305 16.89 16.82 -9.02
CA VAL A 305 15.58 16.57 -9.64
C VAL A 305 15.64 15.36 -10.57
N ALA A 306 16.71 15.21 -11.37
CA ALA A 306 16.92 14.02 -12.20
C ALA A 306 16.98 12.74 -11.35
N TRP A 307 17.74 12.77 -10.25
CA TRP A 307 17.82 11.65 -9.33
C TRP A 307 16.45 11.29 -8.72
N VAL A 308 15.67 12.30 -8.28
CA VAL A 308 14.31 12.07 -7.73
C VAL A 308 13.40 11.47 -8.80
N CYS A 309 13.41 11.98 -10.04
CA CYS A 309 12.61 11.42 -11.12
C CYS A 309 12.96 9.97 -11.42
N ASP A 310 14.27 9.62 -11.44
CA ASP A 310 14.73 8.24 -11.60
C ASP A 310 14.28 7.33 -10.45
N GLN A 311 14.37 7.81 -9.18
CA GLN A 311 13.93 7.04 -8.02
C GLN A 311 12.41 6.84 -8.01
N ASP A 312 11.65 7.89 -8.34
CA ASP A 312 10.19 7.82 -8.35
C ASP A 312 9.68 6.87 -9.45
N ALA A 313 10.29 6.87 -10.63
CA ALA A 313 9.90 6.00 -11.74
C ALA A 313 10.35 4.53 -11.56
N TYR A 314 11.59 4.29 -11.10
CA TYR A 314 12.21 2.98 -11.25
C TYR A 314 12.59 2.27 -9.95
N ALA A 315 12.54 2.91 -8.79
CA ALA A 315 12.73 2.22 -7.53
C ALA A 315 11.67 1.11 -7.35
N CYS A 316 12.05 -0.02 -6.73
CA CYS A 316 11.23 -1.24 -6.67
C CYS A 316 10.79 -1.74 -8.06
N SER A 317 11.59 -1.48 -9.10
CA SER A 317 11.25 -1.80 -10.51
C SER A 317 9.94 -1.16 -10.97
N GLY A 318 9.60 0.04 -10.47
CA GLY A 318 8.34 0.72 -10.76
C GLY A 318 7.10 0.07 -10.12
N GLN A 319 7.24 -0.97 -9.30
CA GLN A 319 6.14 -1.68 -8.65
C GLN A 319 5.68 -0.94 -7.38
N LYS A 320 5.32 0.32 -7.51
CA LYS A 320 4.78 1.16 -6.44
C LYS A 320 3.48 1.79 -6.89
N CYS A 321 2.49 1.80 -6.01
CA CYS A 321 1.25 2.54 -6.24
C CYS A 321 1.50 4.05 -6.43
N SER A 322 2.62 4.56 -5.91
CA SER A 322 3.10 5.94 -6.03
C SER A 322 4.24 6.11 -7.06
N ALA A 323 4.45 5.16 -7.98
CA ALA A 323 5.49 5.31 -9.00
C ALA A 323 5.15 6.45 -9.97
N GLN A 324 6.16 7.24 -10.35
CA GLN A 324 6.02 8.22 -11.42
C GLN A 324 5.79 7.49 -12.75
N SER A 325 4.53 7.38 -13.15
CA SER A 325 4.12 6.79 -14.43
C SER A 325 4.21 7.80 -15.59
N MET A 326 4.08 9.10 -15.26
CA MET A 326 4.15 10.18 -16.24
C MET A 326 4.96 11.36 -15.74
N LEU A 327 5.84 11.87 -16.60
CA LEU A 327 6.65 13.07 -16.37
C LEU A 327 6.28 14.16 -17.38
N PHE A 328 5.69 15.25 -16.90
CA PHE A 328 5.50 16.47 -17.67
C PHE A 328 6.71 17.38 -17.48
N MET A 329 7.49 17.55 -18.52
CA MET A 329 8.75 18.28 -18.52
C MET A 329 8.55 19.65 -19.18
N HIS A 330 8.69 20.75 -18.44
CA HIS A 330 8.74 22.04 -19.13
C HIS A 330 9.95 22.09 -20.07
N LYS A 331 9.83 22.70 -21.25
CA LYS A 331 10.87 22.77 -22.28
C LYS A 331 12.24 23.23 -21.77
N ASN A 332 12.25 24.05 -20.71
CA ASN A 332 13.49 24.52 -20.10
C ASN A 332 14.32 23.36 -19.49
N TRP A 333 13.68 22.33 -18.97
CA TRP A 333 14.36 21.13 -18.44
C TRP A 333 14.93 20.26 -19.55
N SER A 334 14.22 20.16 -20.69
CA SER A 334 14.75 19.49 -21.88
C SER A 334 15.99 20.23 -22.39
N ALA A 335 15.93 21.56 -22.52
CA ALA A 335 17.06 22.39 -22.91
C ALA A 335 18.24 22.30 -21.93
N ALA A 336 17.98 22.05 -20.64
CA ALA A 336 19.00 21.81 -19.60
C ALA A 336 19.58 20.39 -19.62
N GLY A 337 19.11 19.48 -20.51
CA GLY A 337 19.63 18.13 -20.66
C GLY A 337 19.10 17.12 -19.63
N LEU A 338 17.90 17.30 -19.11
CA LEU A 338 17.31 16.40 -18.11
C LEU A 338 17.15 14.97 -18.66
N GLU A 339 16.70 14.78 -19.91
CA GLU A 339 16.50 13.47 -20.51
C GLU A 339 17.80 12.65 -20.55
N ASP A 340 18.94 13.26 -20.92
CA ASP A 340 20.23 12.59 -20.93
C ASP A 340 20.69 12.16 -19.51
N LYS A 341 20.36 12.97 -18.50
CA LYS A 341 20.64 12.62 -17.10
C LYS A 341 19.79 11.45 -16.63
N LEU A 342 18.49 11.44 -16.96
CA LEU A 342 17.60 10.31 -16.66
C LEU A 342 18.10 9.04 -17.32
N LYS A 343 18.46 9.08 -18.60
CA LYS A 343 19.06 7.95 -19.33
C LYS A 343 20.33 7.44 -18.63
N THR A 344 21.20 8.34 -18.19
CA THR A 344 22.45 8.00 -17.50
C THR A 344 22.18 7.34 -16.14
N LEU A 345 21.18 7.81 -15.39
CA LEU A 345 20.80 7.23 -14.10
C LEU A 345 20.15 5.85 -14.28
N ALA A 346 19.22 5.74 -15.21
CA ALA A 346 18.53 4.51 -15.56
C ALA A 346 19.51 3.39 -15.95
N ALA A 347 20.55 3.71 -16.73
CA ALA A 347 21.58 2.77 -17.17
C ALA A 347 22.47 2.22 -16.03
N LYS A 348 22.48 2.86 -14.86
CA LYS A 348 23.24 2.38 -13.68
C LYS A 348 22.48 1.31 -12.88
N ARG A 349 21.18 1.14 -13.11
CA ARG A 349 20.38 0.17 -12.40
C ARG A 349 20.70 -1.25 -12.87
N ASN A 350 20.79 -2.18 -11.93
CA ASN A 350 21.19 -3.54 -12.22
C ASN A 350 20.54 -4.54 -11.24
N MET A 351 20.46 -5.81 -11.67
CA MET A 351 19.89 -6.90 -10.87
C MET A 351 20.78 -7.38 -9.73
N LYS A 352 22.11 -7.12 -9.80
CA LYS A 352 23.05 -7.54 -8.76
C LYS A 352 22.78 -6.82 -7.43
N ASP A 353 22.41 -5.54 -7.52
CA ASP A 353 22.14 -4.69 -6.37
C ASP A 353 20.61 -4.53 -6.14
N ASP A 354 19.77 -5.29 -6.86
CA ASP A 354 18.32 -5.23 -6.86
C ASP A 354 17.76 -3.80 -7.08
N THR A 355 18.51 -2.96 -7.77
CA THR A 355 18.09 -1.60 -8.13
C THR A 355 17.13 -1.60 -9.32
N ILE A 356 17.12 -2.69 -10.06
CA ILE A 356 16.09 -3.16 -10.99
C ILE A 356 15.98 -4.68 -10.82
N GLY A 357 14.79 -5.26 -10.92
CA GLY A 357 14.58 -6.68 -10.71
C GLY A 357 13.29 -7.19 -11.34
N PRO A 358 12.89 -8.41 -11.00
CA PRO A 358 11.67 -9.00 -11.54
C PRO A 358 10.42 -8.18 -11.26
N VAL A 359 9.55 -8.06 -12.27
CA VAL A 359 8.20 -7.54 -12.17
C VAL A 359 7.24 -8.73 -12.03
N ILE A 360 6.49 -8.80 -10.92
CA ILE A 360 5.74 -10.00 -10.58
C ILE A 360 4.28 -10.00 -11.05
N THR A 361 3.82 -8.92 -11.71
CA THR A 361 2.45 -8.76 -12.21
C THR A 361 2.33 -8.66 -13.72
N TRP A 362 3.39 -8.28 -14.38
CA TRP A 362 3.45 -8.19 -15.85
C TRP A 362 4.60 -9.03 -16.37
N THR A 363 4.40 -9.69 -17.51
CA THR A 363 5.48 -10.41 -18.20
C THR A 363 6.34 -9.45 -19.03
N THR A 364 7.56 -9.84 -19.33
CA THR A 364 8.45 -9.11 -20.26
C THR A 364 7.75 -8.80 -21.59
N GLU A 365 7.13 -9.81 -22.19
CA GLU A 365 6.42 -9.68 -23.47
C GLU A 365 5.28 -8.64 -23.38
N ALA A 366 4.47 -8.68 -22.32
CA ALA A 366 3.35 -7.74 -22.15
C ALA A 366 3.84 -6.29 -21.98
N MET A 367 4.91 -6.06 -21.22
CA MET A 367 5.49 -4.72 -21.04
C MET A 367 6.09 -4.19 -22.35
N LEU A 368 6.82 -5.02 -23.09
CA LEU A 368 7.39 -4.64 -24.39
C LEU A 368 6.30 -4.36 -25.42
N ALA A 369 5.25 -5.18 -25.46
CA ALA A 369 4.09 -4.95 -26.32
C ALA A 369 3.37 -3.62 -26.01
N HIS A 370 3.27 -3.25 -24.72
CA HIS A 370 2.72 -1.95 -24.35
C HIS A 370 3.62 -0.79 -24.78
N LYS A 371 4.94 -0.90 -24.58
CA LYS A 371 5.92 0.06 -25.12
C LYS A 371 5.76 0.23 -26.65
N ASP A 372 5.59 -0.87 -27.40
CA ASP A 372 5.42 -0.82 -28.83
C ASP A 372 4.13 -0.12 -29.27
N LYS A 373 3.02 -0.29 -28.50
CA LYS A 373 1.79 0.50 -28.71
C LYS A 373 2.02 1.99 -28.50
N LEU A 374 2.75 2.39 -27.48
CA LEU A 374 3.09 3.80 -27.25
C LEU A 374 3.91 4.38 -28.41
N LEU A 375 4.85 3.60 -28.96
CA LEU A 375 5.68 4.02 -30.10
C LEU A 375 4.91 4.14 -31.43
N GLN A 376 3.69 3.61 -31.54
CA GLN A 376 2.82 3.82 -32.71
C GLN A 376 2.12 5.17 -32.71
N ILE A 377 2.10 5.89 -31.58
CA ILE A 377 1.51 7.23 -31.48
C ILE A 377 2.35 8.21 -32.32
N PRO A 378 1.74 9.06 -33.15
CA PRO A 378 2.47 10.01 -33.99
C PRO A 378 3.43 10.88 -33.18
N GLY A 379 4.70 10.94 -33.60
CA GLY A 379 5.75 11.71 -32.92
C GLY A 379 6.28 11.09 -31.62
N ALA A 380 5.77 9.94 -31.20
CA ALA A 380 6.35 9.21 -30.09
C ALA A 380 7.74 8.64 -30.46
N ARG A 381 8.61 8.56 -29.46
CA ARG A 381 9.96 7.99 -29.60
C ARG A 381 10.42 7.31 -28.32
N LEU A 382 11.27 6.33 -28.47
CA LEU A 382 11.95 5.74 -27.34
C LEU A 382 13.01 6.73 -26.79
N ALA A 383 12.86 7.20 -25.57
CA ALA A 383 13.84 8.06 -24.93
C ALA A 383 15.05 7.24 -24.45
N PHE A 384 14.80 6.12 -23.78
CA PHE A 384 15.82 5.14 -23.39
C PHE A 384 15.21 3.80 -22.95
N GLY A 385 16.06 2.77 -22.78
CA GLY A 385 15.64 1.42 -22.40
C GLY A 385 14.91 0.68 -23.49
N GLY A 386 13.80 0.03 -23.16
CA GLY A 386 12.91 -0.62 -24.12
C GLY A 386 13.29 -2.03 -24.52
N LYS A 387 14.18 -2.68 -23.76
CA LYS A 387 14.65 -4.05 -24.01
C LYS A 387 14.47 -4.92 -22.77
N GLU A 388 14.46 -6.22 -22.99
CA GLU A 388 14.59 -7.20 -21.92
C GLU A 388 15.97 -7.07 -21.25
N LEU A 389 16.00 -7.21 -19.93
CA LEU A 389 17.25 -7.31 -19.17
C LEU A 389 18.06 -8.51 -19.68
N GLN A 390 19.37 -8.40 -19.65
CA GLN A 390 20.26 -9.47 -20.11
C GLN A 390 20.83 -10.28 -18.93
N ASN A 391 21.23 -11.52 -19.20
CA ASN A 391 21.92 -12.40 -18.25
C ASN A 391 21.13 -12.62 -16.95
N HIS A 392 19.83 -12.90 -17.06
CA HIS A 392 18.97 -13.21 -15.92
C HIS A 392 18.32 -14.59 -16.05
N THR A 393 17.79 -15.09 -14.94
CA THR A 393 17.05 -16.37 -14.83
C THR A 393 15.60 -16.16 -14.40
N VAL A 394 15.08 -14.94 -14.52
CA VAL A 394 13.68 -14.60 -14.20
C VAL A 394 12.74 -15.48 -15.03
N PRO A 395 11.81 -16.20 -14.39
CA PRO A 395 10.91 -17.09 -15.12
C PRO A 395 9.90 -16.29 -15.97
N LYS A 396 9.48 -16.84 -17.11
CA LYS A 396 8.59 -16.18 -18.08
C LYS A 396 7.24 -15.70 -17.52
N VAL A 397 6.82 -16.21 -16.38
CA VAL A 397 5.59 -15.75 -15.68
C VAL A 397 5.76 -14.36 -15.07
N TYR A 398 6.98 -13.89 -14.94
CA TYR A 398 7.37 -12.57 -14.46
C TYR A 398 8.02 -11.75 -15.58
N GLY A 399 8.22 -10.46 -15.33
CA GLY A 399 8.83 -9.56 -16.28
C GLY A 399 10.21 -9.09 -15.86
N ALA A 400 11.06 -8.81 -16.85
CA ALA A 400 12.42 -8.30 -16.63
C ALA A 400 12.80 -7.39 -17.81
N ILE A 401 12.53 -6.08 -17.69
CA ILE A 401 12.91 -5.08 -18.68
C ILE A 401 13.83 -4.01 -18.09
N GLU A 402 14.63 -3.40 -18.95
CA GLU A 402 15.42 -2.22 -18.61
C GLU A 402 14.49 -1.08 -18.17
N PRO A 403 14.96 -0.17 -17.28
CA PRO A 403 14.24 1.08 -17.03
C PRO A 403 13.96 1.80 -18.34
N THR A 404 12.68 2.01 -18.65
CA THR A 404 12.22 2.44 -19.97
C THR A 404 11.45 3.74 -19.86
N ALA A 405 11.73 4.66 -20.81
CA ALA A 405 10.94 5.87 -20.99
C ALA A 405 10.55 6.03 -22.46
N VAL A 406 9.28 6.33 -22.70
CA VAL A 406 8.75 6.67 -24.03
C VAL A 406 8.29 8.11 -24.01
N PHE A 407 8.84 8.91 -24.93
CA PHE A 407 8.36 10.28 -25.15
C PHE A 407 7.11 10.23 -26.02
N VAL A 408 6.05 10.94 -25.60
CA VAL A 408 4.80 11.11 -26.34
C VAL A 408 4.46 12.60 -26.38
N PRO A 409 4.22 13.22 -27.56
CA PRO A 409 3.85 14.63 -27.64
C PRO A 409 2.55 14.93 -26.88
N LEU A 410 2.51 16.01 -26.10
CA LEU A 410 1.35 16.41 -25.29
C LEU A 410 0.05 16.51 -26.09
N LYS A 411 0.10 17.08 -27.30
CA LYS A 411 -1.05 17.21 -28.20
C LYS A 411 -1.66 15.87 -28.62
N GLU A 412 -0.83 14.83 -28.77
CA GLU A 412 -1.31 13.51 -29.16
C GLU A 412 -2.01 12.82 -27.97
N ILE A 413 -1.56 13.07 -26.73
CA ILE A 413 -2.20 12.57 -25.51
C ILE A 413 -3.63 13.09 -25.39
N LEU A 414 -3.85 14.34 -25.77
CA LEU A 414 -5.15 15.00 -25.70
C LEU A 414 -6.07 14.71 -26.88
N LYS A 415 -5.56 14.13 -27.95
CA LYS A 415 -6.22 13.99 -29.25
C LYS A 415 -7.53 13.21 -29.20
N ASP A 416 -7.50 12.02 -28.60
CA ASP A 416 -8.66 11.13 -28.51
C ASP A 416 -8.59 10.25 -27.26
N GLN A 417 -9.68 9.54 -26.99
CA GLN A 417 -9.81 8.69 -25.80
C GLN A 417 -8.97 7.41 -25.88
N GLU A 418 -8.77 6.86 -27.05
CA GLU A 418 -7.99 5.61 -27.21
C GLU A 418 -6.51 5.86 -26.96
N THR A 419 -5.97 6.91 -27.55
CA THR A 419 -4.60 7.38 -27.29
C THR A 419 -4.41 7.72 -25.83
N PHE A 420 -5.33 8.50 -25.25
CA PHE A 420 -5.29 8.85 -23.83
C PHE A 420 -5.22 7.61 -22.94
N LYS A 421 -6.13 6.65 -23.14
CA LYS A 421 -6.16 5.39 -22.38
C LYS A 421 -4.89 4.57 -22.55
N THR A 422 -4.32 4.53 -23.75
CA THR A 422 -3.05 3.84 -24.01
C THR A 422 -1.91 4.48 -23.21
N VAL A 423 -1.82 5.82 -23.22
CA VAL A 423 -0.78 6.57 -22.50
C VAL A 423 -0.93 6.46 -21.00
N THR A 424 -2.17 6.47 -20.48
CA THR A 424 -2.45 6.43 -19.03
C THR A 424 -2.68 5.01 -18.49
N THR A 425 -2.28 3.97 -19.24
CA THR A 425 -2.29 2.58 -18.75
C THR A 425 -1.18 2.37 -17.73
N GLU A 426 -1.55 2.01 -16.51
CA GLU A 426 -0.61 1.67 -15.44
C GLU A 426 0.03 0.30 -15.70
N VAL A 427 1.32 0.28 -16.06
CA VAL A 427 2.09 -0.96 -16.31
C VAL A 427 2.54 -1.62 -14.99
N PHE A 428 2.62 -0.86 -13.91
CA PHE A 428 3.14 -1.32 -12.62
C PHE A 428 4.52 -2.00 -12.74
N GLY A 429 5.39 -1.37 -13.52
CA GLY A 429 6.71 -1.85 -13.90
C GLY A 429 7.64 -0.69 -14.26
N PRO A 430 8.89 -0.94 -14.66
CA PRO A 430 9.89 0.09 -14.89
C PRO A 430 9.71 0.79 -16.26
N LEU A 431 8.51 1.32 -16.49
CA LEU A 431 8.14 2.04 -17.70
C LEU A 431 7.41 3.33 -17.34
N GLN A 432 7.84 4.45 -17.89
CA GLN A 432 7.17 5.74 -17.77
C GLN A 432 6.97 6.40 -19.13
N VAL A 433 5.99 7.29 -19.19
CA VAL A 433 5.80 8.23 -20.31
C VAL A 433 6.43 9.57 -19.93
N ILE A 434 7.15 10.17 -20.87
CA ILE A 434 7.66 11.55 -20.76
C ILE A 434 6.96 12.39 -21.80
N THR A 435 6.53 13.60 -21.43
CA THR A 435 6.02 14.59 -22.37
C THR A 435 6.64 15.97 -22.09
N GLU A 436 6.73 16.81 -23.12
CA GLU A 436 7.23 18.16 -23.01
C GLU A 436 6.09 19.16 -23.18
N TYR A 437 6.17 20.29 -22.47
CA TYR A 437 5.23 21.39 -22.59
C TYR A 437 5.93 22.77 -22.48
N ALA A 438 5.32 23.81 -23.05
CA ALA A 438 5.73 25.20 -22.96
C ALA A 438 4.84 26.00 -22.00
N ASP A 439 5.21 27.25 -21.68
CA ASP A 439 4.41 28.14 -20.83
C ASP A 439 2.95 28.27 -21.30
N SER A 440 2.73 28.33 -22.62
CA SER A 440 1.40 28.42 -23.24
C SER A 440 0.56 27.13 -23.08
N GLU A 441 1.17 25.99 -22.77
CA GLU A 441 0.55 24.67 -22.73
C GLU A 441 0.28 24.16 -21.30
N VAL A 442 0.48 25.00 -20.27
CA VAL A 442 0.19 24.63 -18.87
C VAL A 442 -1.27 24.19 -18.68
N ASN A 443 -2.20 24.82 -19.39
CA ASN A 443 -3.61 24.42 -19.33
C ASN A 443 -3.85 23.06 -20.00
N ASP A 444 -3.08 22.69 -21.02
CA ASP A 444 -3.15 21.36 -21.65
C ASP A 444 -2.63 20.28 -20.68
N VAL A 445 -1.58 20.58 -19.91
CA VAL A 445 -1.14 19.68 -18.81
C VAL A 445 -2.26 19.49 -17.79
N LEU A 446 -2.91 20.57 -17.35
CA LEU A 446 -4.06 20.48 -16.43
C LEU A 446 -5.22 19.68 -17.04
N GLN A 447 -5.48 19.83 -18.34
CA GLN A 447 -6.49 19.04 -19.03
C GLN A 447 -6.15 17.54 -19.07
N VAL A 448 -4.88 17.17 -19.21
CA VAL A 448 -4.47 15.76 -19.12
C VAL A 448 -4.72 15.22 -17.70
N THR A 449 -4.32 15.97 -16.66
CA THR A 449 -4.52 15.54 -15.27
C THR A 449 -6.01 15.46 -14.88
N GLU A 450 -6.84 16.36 -15.39
CA GLU A 450 -8.30 16.36 -15.18
C GLU A 450 -9.00 15.13 -15.81
N ARG A 451 -8.48 14.65 -16.96
CA ARG A 451 -9.02 13.46 -17.63
C ARG A 451 -8.63 12.15 -16.99
N MET A 452 -7.63 12.14 -16.09
CA MET A 452 -7.23 10.94 -15.35
C MET A 452 -8.33 10.56 -14.36
N GLU A 453 -8.55 9.25 -14.20
CA GLU A 453 -9.54 8.71 -13.25
C GLU A 453 -8.91 8.32 -11.91
N ALA A 454 -7.58 8.13 -11.89
CA ALA A 454 -6.82 7.72 -10.71
C ALA A 454 -6.03 8.90 -10.13
N HIS A 455 -6.24 9.20 -8.85
CA HIS A 455 -5.69 10.39 -8.20
C HIS A 455 -5.02 10.03 -6.86
N LEU A 456 -4.03 9.14 -6.88
CA LEU A 456 -3.33 8.75 -5.66
C LEU A 456 -2.26 9.77 -5.30
N THR A 457 -1.13 9.82 -6.01
CA THR A 457 -0.06 10.78 -5.73
C THR A 457 0.27 11.66 -6.92
N ALA A 458 0.79 12.85 -6.62
CA ALA A 458 1.30 13.79 -7.61
C ALA A 458 2.50 14.57 -7.07
N ALA A 459 3.34 15.07 -7.99
CA ALA A 459 4.43 15.96 -7.64
C ALA A 459 4.47 17.19 -8.55
N ILE A 460 4.65 18.35 -7.94
CA ILE A 460 4.81 19.63 -8.65
C ILE A 460 6.15 20.21 -8.22
N VAL A 461 7.13 20.19 -9.12
CA VAL A 461 8.52 20.60 -8.87
C VAL A 461 8.73 22.02 -9.37
N SER A 462 8.79 22.98 -8.48
CA SER A 462 9.03 24.39 -8.77
C SER A 462 9.37 25.15 -7.48
N ASN A 463 10.07 26.28 -7.61
CA ASN A 463 10.20 27.31 -6.57
C ASN A 463 9.27 28.52 -6.83
N ASP A 464 8.60 28.57 -7.99
CA ASP A 464 7.67 29.64 -8.32
C ASP A 464 6.34 29.42 -7.58
N ALA A 465 6.06 30.30 -6.62
CA ALA A 465 4.87 30.24 -5.79
C ALA A 465 3.57 30.36 -6.60
N LEU A 466 3.55 31.16 -7.66
CA LEU A 466 2.36 31.34 -8.50
C LEU A 466 2.10 30.12 -9.37
N PHE A 467 3.15 29.51 -9.91
CA PHE A 467 3.05 28.24 -10.62
C PHE A 467 2.53 27.13 -9.70
N LEU A 468 3.12 27.00 -8.51
CA LEU A 468 2.68 26.02 -7.51
C LEU A 468 1.20 26.24 -7.15
N GLN A 469 0.79 27.47 -6.87
CA GLN A 469 -0.60 27.80 -6.54
C GLN A 469 -1.54 27.44 -7.70
N LYS A 470 -1.18 27.77 -8.94
CA LYS A 470 -1.99 27.44 -10.13
C LYS A 470 -2.19 25.92 -10.24
N MET A 471 -1.11 25.13 -10.12
CA MET A 471 -1.19 23.68 -10.25
C MET A 471 -1.97 23.05 -9.10
N LEU A 472 -1.70 23.45 -7.85
CA LEU A 472 -2.38 22.90 -6.66
C LEU A 472 -3.88 23.22 -6.63
N ALA A 473 -4.28 24.39 -7.12
CA ALA A 473 -5.69 24.78 -7.16
C ALA A 473 -6.51 24.02 -8.22
N ASN A 474 -5.86 23.39 -9.21
CA ASN A 474 -6.51 22.76 -10.35
C ASN A 474 -6.18 21.25 -10.46
N THR A 475 -5.72 20.62 -9.39
CA THR A 475 -5.46 19.17 -9.30
C THR A 475 -6.05 18.59 -8.02
N VAL A 476 -6.32 17.28 -7.98
CA VAL A 476 -7.12 16.64 -6.91
C VAL A 476 -6.47 15.42 -6.27
N ASN A 477 -5.20 15.12 -6.55
CA ASN A 477 -4.56 13.92 -6.00
C ASN A 477 -4.56 13.90 -4.47
N GLY A 478 -4.84 12.74 -3.90
CA GLY A 478 -4.99 12.55 -2.45
C GLY A 478 -3.73 12.89 -1.65
N THR A 479 -2.55 12.65 -2.24
CA THR A 479 -1.27 13.09 -1.69
C THR A 479 -0.50 13.86 -2.76
N THR A 480 -0.33 15.17 -2.59
CA THR A 480 0.40 16.02 -3.53
C THR A 480 1.63 16.61 -2.87
N TYR A 481 2.79 16.38 -3.48
CA TYR A 481 4.07 16.97 -3.07
C TYR A 481 4.34 18.21 -3.91
N ALA A 482 4.73 19.31 -3.28
CA ALA A 482 4.98 20.58 -3.96
C ALA A 482 6.32 21.19 -3.52
N GLY A 483 6.99 21.85 -4.47
CA GLY A 483 8.29 22.51 -4.29
C GLY A 483 9.43 21.80 -4.98
N ILE A 484 10.63 22.40 -4.96
CA ILE A 484 11.81 21.86 -5.69
C ILE A 484 12.22 20.44 -5.25
N ARG A 485 11.83 20.00 -4.06
CA ARG A 485 12.11 18.68 -3.54
C ARG A 485 10.96 17.70 -3.72
N ALA A 486 9.91 18.07 -4.42
CA ALA A 486 8.72 17.24 -4.61
C ALA A 486 9.05 15.91 -5.29
N ARG A 487 8.39 14.87 -4.80
CA ARG A 487 8.49 13.48 -5.26
C ARG A 487 7.11 12.84 -5.27
N THR A 488 6.94 11.68 -5.86
CA THR A 488 5.66 10.95 -5.79
C THR A 488 5.59 10.01 -4.60
N THR A 489 6.71 9.76 -3.91
CA THR A 489 6.82 8.83 -2.77
C THR A 489 7.76 9.37 -1.69
N GLY A 490 7.69 8.84 -0.47
CA GLY A 490 8.61 9.17 0.62
C GLY A 490 8.16 10.31 1.53
N ALA A 491 6.86 10.49 1.71
CA ALA A 491 6.28 11.41 2.68
C ALA A 491 6.65 11.04 4.14
N PRO A 492 6.44 11.98 5.08
CA PRO A 492 6.54 11.66 6.51
C PRO A 492 5.63 10.49 6.89
N GLN A 493 6.07 9.68 7.84
CA GLN A 493 5.35 8.48 8.29
C GLN A 493 4.07 8.85 8.99
N ASN A 494 3.38 9.52 9.10
CA ASN A 494 2.10 9.90 9.68
C ASN A 494 1.41 10.93 8.77
N HIS A 495 1.26 10.54 7.52
CA HIS A 495 0.54 11.33 6.53
C HIS A 495 -0.65 10.54 6.00
N TRP A 496 -1.63 11.26 5.48
CA TRP A 496 -2.68 10.66 4.69
C TRP A 496 -2.09 10.11 3.38
N PHE A 497 -2.27 8.81 3.16
CA PHE A 497 -1.95 8.18 1.88
C PHE A 497 -3.17 7.43 1.40
N GLY A 498 -3.78 7.92 0.33
CA GLY A 498 -4.99 7.35 -0.25
C GLY A 498 -5.46 8.18 -1.44
N PRO A 499 -6.29 7.62 -2.32
CA PRO A 499 -6.82 8.31 -3.48
C PRO A 499 -7.79 9.43 -3.09
N ALA A 500 -7.95 10.41 -3.97
CA ALA A 500 -9.00 11.41 -3.89
C ALA A 500 -9.93 11.30 -5.12
N GLY A 501 -11.11 11.91 -5.01
CA GLY A 501 -12.10 11.92 -6.09
C GLY A 501 -13.07 10.73 -6.10
N ASP A 502 -12.74 9.62 -5.44
CA ASP A 502 -13.66 8.50 -5.22
C ASP A 502 -14.17 8.53 -3.77
N PRO A 503 -15.50 8.56 -3.54
CA PRO A 503 -16.06 8.53 -2.19
C PRO A 503 -15.76 7.24 -1.41
N ARG A 504 -15.32 6.18 -2.09
CA ARG A 504 -14.84 4.92 -1.49
C ARG A 504 -13.35 4.98 -1.16
N GLY A 505 -12.65 6.03 -1.61
CA GLY A 505 -11.21 6.18 -1.43
C GLY A 505 -10.83 6.16 0.05
N ALA A 506 -9.85 5.32 0.40
CA ALA A 506 -9.39 5.14 1.77
C ALA A 506 -7.95 5.61 1.94
N GLY A 507 -7.74 6.44 2.95
CA GLY A 507 -6.38 6.76 3.41
C GLY A 507 -5.87 5.75 4.43
N ILE A 508 -4.55 5.65 4.55
CA ILE A 508 -3.85 4.88 5.58
C ILE A 508 -2.84 5.78 6.31
N GLY A 509 -2.37 5.36 7.48
CA GLY A 509 -1.24 5.96 8.19
C GLY A 509 -1.60 6.98 9.27
N THR A 510 -2.65 7.77 9.15
CA THR A 510 -3.03 8.77 10.16
C THR A 510 -4.16 8.32 11.08
N PRO A 511 -4.30 8.90 12.28
CA PRO A 511 -5.47 8.67 13.13
C PRO A 511 -6.80 8.97 12.42
N GLU A 512 -6.84 10.00 11.59
CA GLU A 512 -8.02 10.38 10.80
C GLU A 512 -8.38 9.30 9.79
N ALA A 513 -7.40 8.78 9.04
CA ALA A 513 -7.60 7.66 8.11
C ALA A 513 -8.15 6.43 8.83
N ILE A 514 -7.55 6.05 9.96
CA ILE A 514 -7.99 4.92 10.77
C ILE A 514 -9.44 5.09 11.24
N LYS A 515 -9.79 6.27 11.75
CA LYS A 515 -11.17 6.58 12.17
C LYS A 515 -12.17 6.46 11.03
N LEU A 516 -11.85 7.05 9.88
CA LEU A 516 -12.77 7.09 8.74
C LEU A 516 -12.96 5.72 8.10
N VAL A 517 -11.89 4.96 7.94
CA VAL A 517 -11.91 3.65 7.27
C VAL A 517 -12.48 2.55 8.18
N TRP A 518 -12.13 2.56 9.47
CA TRP A 518 -12.37 1.43 10.36
C TRP A 518 -13.47 1.66 11.39
N SER A 519 -14.20 2.77 11.30
CA SER A 519 -15.34 3.05 12.19
C SER A 519 -16.39 3.91 11.54
N CYS A 520 -17.60 3.83 12.06
CA CYS A 520 -18.69 4.74 11.72
C CYS A 520 -18.98 5.69 12.88
N HIS A 521 -19.66 6.80 12.59
CA HIS A 521 -20.19 7.68 13.60
C HIS A 521 -21.37 7.01 14.31
N ARG A 522 -21.40 7.11 15.63
CA ARG A 522 -22.58 6.79 16.46
C ARG A 522 -22.79 7.92 17.45
N GLU A 523 -23.97 8.49 17.45
CA GLU A 523 -24.34 9.50 18.42
C GLU A 523 -25.24 8.91 19.51
N ILE A 524 -24.98 9.27 20.75
CA ILE A 524 -25.78 8.89 21.91
C ILE A 524 -26.21 10.17 22.59
N ILE A 525 -27.51 10.39 22.62
CA ILE A 525 -28.12 11.48 23.35
C ILE A 525 -28.50 10.95 24.73
N ASN A 526 -27.84 11.46 25.76
CA ASN A 526 -28.20 11.23 27.15
C ASN A 526 -29.20 12.30 27.53
N ASP A 527 -30.40 11.89 27.89
CA ASP A 527 -31.48 12.78 28.31
C ASP A 527 -32.01 12.32 29.68
N VAL A 528 -31.26 12.69 30.71
CA VAL A 528 -31.47 12.26 32.10
C VAL A 528 -31.96 13.40 33.01
N GLY A 529 -32.34 14.51 32.40
CA GLY A 529 -32.82 15.69 33.13
C GLY A 529 -34.16 15.47 33.85
N PRO A 530 -34.56 16.40 34.72
CA PRO A 530 -35.88 16.35 35.33
C PRO A 530 -36.99 16.45 34.24
N ILE A 531 -38.08 15.73 34.44
CA ILE A 531 -39.27 15.90 33.61
C ILE A 531 -39.81 17.30 33.90
N PRO A 532 -39.99 18.16 32.85
CA PRO A 532 -40.46 19.51 33.05
C PRO A 532 -41.85 19.53 33.70
N GLU A 533 -42.02 20.33 34.75
CA GLU A 533 -43.31 20.50 35.40
C GLU A 533 -44.31 21.10 34.39
N GLY A 534 -45.55 20.57 34.40
CA GLY A 534 -46.64 21.05 33.52
C GLY A 534 -46.57 20.60 32.08
N THR A 535 -45.72 19.59 31.73
CA THR A 535 -45.69 19.01 30.41
C THR A 535 -47.07 18.41 30.07
N ALA A 536 -47.76 19.00 29.11
CA ALA A 536 -49.01 18.44 28.59
C ALA A 536 -48.72 17.18 27.78
N LEU A 537 -49.20 16.04 28.21
CA LEU A 537 -49.11 14.77 27.49
C LEU A 537 -50.22 14.73 26.42
N THR A 538 -50.04 15.51 25.37
CA THR A 538 -50.99 15.52 24.22
C THR A 538 -50.64 14.43 23.23
N GLN A 539 -51.69 13.73 22.71
CA GLN A 539 -51.53 12.85 21.56
C GLN A 539 -51.33 13.72 20.31
N THR A 540 -50.32 13.44 19.53
CA THR A 540 -50.03 14.06 18.23
C THR A 540 -50.54 13.16 17.11
#